data_affba279bfacd7c4ac67b2e3f87d2321
#
_entry.id   affba279bfacd7c4ac67b2e3f87d2321
#
_cell.length_a   1.000
_cell.length_b   1.000
_cell.length_c   1.000
_cell.angle_alpha   90.00
_cell.angle_beta   90.00
_cell.angle_gamma   90.00
#
_symmetry.space_group_name_H-M   'P 1'
#
loop_
_entity.id
_entity.type
_entity.pdbx_description
1 polymer ?
#
loop_
_entity_poly.entity_id
_entity_poly.type
_entity_poly.pdbx_seq_one_letter_code
_entity_poly.pdbx_strand_id
1 'polypeptide(L)'
;MVDVNELMQYERQLQEQGYKYICGVDEVGRGPLAGPVTCTAVIMPLDDLIQGVNDSKKVSKNKRIKLYDIIVEKAIAVNTVSYDNKKIDEMNILEATKACMRDAIMGLSVEPDIVLVDALKLDIPYKTMGIIKGDALSYSIASASIVAKVTRDRFMEEMAEKYPEYGFANNAGYGTAQ
;
A
#
# COMPACT_ATOMS: atom_id res chain seq x y z
N MET A 1 20.23 -7.96 3.77
CA MET A 1 19.16 -7.47 2.86
C MET A 1 18.34 -8.66 2.37
N VAL A 2 17.02 -8.54 2.43
CA VAL A 2 16.13 -9.61 1.95
C VAL A 2 16.18 -9.65 0.43
N ASP A 3 16.38 -10.83 -0.15
CA ASP A 3 16.27 -11.05 -1.58
C ASP A 3 14.78 -10.99 -1.97
N VAL A 4 14.43 -10.23 -3.01
CA VAL A 4 13.05 -10.11 -3.47
C VAL A 4 12.43 -11.46 -3.84
N ASN A 5 13.24 -12.43 -4.25
CA ASN A 5 12.77 -13.78 -4.54
C ASN A 5 12.19 -14.47 -3.29
N GLU A 6 12.64 -14.10 -2.09
CA GLU A 6 12.10 -14.61 -0.84
C GLU A 6 10.69 -14.10 -0.57
N LEU A 7 10.27 -13.00 -1.21
CA LEU A 7 8.95 -12.41 -1.09
C LEU A 7 7.97 -12.93 -2.14
N MET A 8 8.34 -13.95 -2.89
CA MET A 8 7.55 -14.43 -4.03
C MET A 8 6.85 -15.77 -3.77
N GLN A 9 6.90 -16.29 -2.56
CA GLN A 9 6.34 -17.61 -2.24
C GLN A 9 4.86 -17.71 -2.63
N TYR A 10 4.05 -16.76 -2.21
CA TYR A 10 2.61 -16.77 -2.50
C TYR A 10 2.35 -16.52 -3.98
N GLU A 11 3.06 -15.57 -4.58
CA GLU A 11 2.91 -15.25 -5.98
C GLU A 11 3.26 -16.44 -6.88
N ARG A 12 4.34 -17.16 -6.57
CA ARG A 12 4.75 -18.34 -7.36
C ARG A 12 3.71 -19.47 -7.26
N GLN A 13 3.18 -19.73 -6.07
CA GLN A 13 2.13 -20.72 -5.88
C GLN A 13 0.89 -20.37 -6.69
N LEU A 14 0.49 -19.09 -6.70
CA LEU A 14 -0.66 -18.63 -7.44
C LEU A 14 -0.45 -18.72 -8.96
N GLN A 15 0.75 -18.40 -9.44
CA GLN A 15 1.09 -18.57 -10.86
C GLN A 15 0.97 -20.03 -11.28
N GLU A 16 1.41 -20.97 -10.44
CA GLU A 16 1.26 -22.41 -10.71
C GLU A 16 -0.21 -22.82 -10.81
N GLN A 17 -1.09 -22.12 -10.10
CA GLN A 17 -2.53 -22.34 -10.13
C GLN A 17 -3.24 -21.65 -11.32
N GLY A 18 -2.50 -20.91 -12.13
CA GLY A 18 -3.01 -20.25 -13.32
C GLY A 18 -3.40 -18.78 -13.14
N TYR A 19 -3.18 -18.20 -11.97
CA TYR A 19 -3.43 -16.77 -11.74
C TYR A 19 -2.36 -15.95 -12.47
N LYS A 20 -2.79 -14.99 -13.26
CA LYS A 20 -1.88 -14.14 -14.06
C LYS A 20 -1.71 -12.75 -13.44
N TYR A 21 -2.82 -12.08 -13.15
CA TYR A 21 -2.82 -10.74 -12.59
C TYR A 21 -3.05 -10.80 -11.09
N ILE A 22 -1.97 -10.73 -10.33
CA ILE A 22 -1.97 -10.84 -8.88
C ILE A 22 -1.83 -9.44 -8.31
N CYS A 23 -2.86 -8.97 -7.61
CA CYS A 23 -2.89 -7.65 -7.00
C CYS A 23 -2.44 -7.76 -5.55
N GLY A 24 -1.57 -6.82 -5.14
CA GLY A 24 -1.30 -6.58 -3.71
C GLY A 24 -1.99 -5.29 -3.30
N VAL A 25 -2.54 -5.25 -2.11
CA VAL A 25 -3.13 -4.04 -1.55
C VAL A 25 -2.64 -3.85 -0.13
N ASP A 26 -2.32 -2.61 0.23
CA ASP A 26 -1.88 -2.27 1.58
C ASP A 26 -2.30 -0.85 1.93
N GLU A 27 -2.28 -0.53 3.21
CA GLU A 27 -2.64 0.77 3.73
C GLU A 27 -1.53 1.38 4.57
N VAL A 28 -1.60 2.69 4.75
CA VAL A 28 -0.76 3.45 5.68
C VAL A 28 -1.61 4.55 6.30
N GLY A 29 -1.29 4.92 7.53
CA GLY A 29 -2.00 5.98 8.23
C GLY A 29 -3.14 5.50 9.11
N ARG A 30 -3.35 4.18 9.25
CA ARG A 30 -4.45 3.62 10.02
C ARG A 30 -4.40 3.96 11.51
N GLY A 31 -3.19 4.10 12.08
CA GLY A 31 -2.99 4.37 13.51
C GLY A 31 -2.77 5.82 13.91
N PRO A 32 -2.45 6.75 13.01
CA PRO A 32 -2.16 8.12 13.41
C PRO A 32 -3.39 8.90 13.83
N LEU A 33 -3.19 9.92 14.69
CA LEU A 33 -4.26 10.79 15.17
C LEU A 33 -4.69 11.84 14.15
N ALA A 34 -3.85 12.13 13.16
CA ALA A 34 -4.15 13.13 12.12
C ALA A 34 -3.61 12.64 10.78
N GLY A 35 -4.18 13.14 9.70
CA GLY A 35 -3.82 12.78 8.34
C GLY A 35 -4.71 11.69 7.76
N PRO A 36 -4.60 11.45 6.47
CA PRO A 36 -5.47 10.50 5.78
C PRO A 36 -5.03 9.05 5.98
N VAL A 37 -5.97 8.13 5.77
CA VAL A 37 -5.65 6.74 5.46
C VAL A 37 -5.41 6.67 3.95
N THR A 38 -4.29 6.11 3.56
CA THR A 38 -3.90 5.97 2.15
C THR A 38 -3.73 4.50 1.82
N CYS A 39 -4.40 4.04 0.77
CA CYS A 39 -4.35 2.65 0.32
C CYS A 39 -3.90 2.60 -1.12
N THR A 40 -3.04 1.63 -1.43
CA THR A 40 -2.59 1.37 -2.80
C THR A 40 -2.92 -0.06 -3.17
N ALA A 41 -3.46 -0.25 -4.37
CA ALA A 41 -3.57 -1.53 -5.04
C ALA A 41 -2.61 -1.52 -6.22
N VAL A 42 -1.87 -2.62 -6.42
CA VAL A 42 -0.89 -2.72 -7.49
C VAL A 42 -0.87 -4.12 -8.07
N ILE A 43 -0.72 -4.20 -9.39
CA ILE A 43 -0.44 -5.45 -10.11
C ILE A 43 0.94 -5.28 -10.72
N MET A 44 1.90 -6.08 -10.25
CA MET A 44 3.29 -6.00 -10.69
C MET A 44 3.59 -7.10 -11.72
N PRO A 45 4.49 -6.82 -12.69
CA PRO A 45 5.06 -7.90 -13.49
C PRO A 45 5.91 -8.79 -12.58
N LEU A 46 5.70 -10.10 -12.65
CA LEU A 46 6.36 -11.05 -11.76
C LEU A 46 7.54 -11.76 -12.44
N ASP A 47 7.81 -11.43 -13.69
CA ASP A 47 8.96 -11.91 -14.48
C ASP A 47 10.13 -10.92 -14.50
N ASP A 48 9.96 -9.75 -13.90
CA ASP A 48 10.98 -8.69 -13.84
C ASP A 48 10.90 -8.00 -12.47
N LEU A 49 11.46 -8.62 -11.44
CA LEU A 49 11.34 -8.14 -10.06
C LEU A 49 12.26 -6.96 -9.80
N ILE A 50 11.74 -6.00 -9.06
CA ILE A 50 12.50 -4.80 -8.63
C ILE A 50 13.30 -5.17 -7.39
N GLN A 51 14.63 -5.09 -7.49
CA GLN A 51 15.52 -5.36 -6.36
C GLN A 51 15.36 -4.28 -5.29
N GLY A 52 15.37 -4.70 -4.04
CA GLY A 52 15.26 -3.80 -2.89
C GLY A 52 13.85 -3.63 -2.35
N VAL A 53 12.83 -4.11 -3.06
CA VAL A 53 11.46 -4.10 -2.55
C VAL A 53 11.37 -4.95 -1.28
N ASN A 54 10.83 -4.36 -0.22
CA ASN A 54 10.64 -4.98 1.08
C ASN A 54 9.55 -4.20 1.81
N ASP A 55 9.14 -4.67 2.99
CA ASP A 55 8.26 -3.92 3.89
C ASP A 55 8.75 -2.47 3.99
N SER A 56 7.86 -1.51 3.74
CA SER A 56 8.20 -0.08 3.67
C SER A 56 8.86 0.43 4.96
N LYS A 57 8.55 -0.18 6.10
CA LYS A 57 9.16 0.17 7.40
C LYS A 57 10.63 -0.21 7.48
N LYS A 58 11.08 -1.16 6.68
CA LYS A 58 12.46 -1.66 6.65
C LYS A 58 13.30 -1.01 5.56
N VAL A 59 12.72 -0.09 4.79
CA VAL A 59 13.37 0.60 3.68
C VAL A 59 13.54 2.07 4.07
N SER A 60 14.74 2.63 3.88
CA SER A 60 14.99 4.04 4.18
C SER A 60 14.13 4.96 3.32
N LYS A 61 13.89 6.19 3.80
CA LYS A 61 13.06 7.17 3.08
C LYS A 61 13.55 7.42 1.65
N ASN A 62 14.86 7.65 1.49
CA ASN A 62 15.44 7.92 0.17
C ASN A 62 15.29 6.72 -0.77
N LYS A 63 15.49 5.53 -0.24
CA LYS A 63 15.33 4.30 -1.02
C LYS A 63 13.88 4.04 -1.39
N ARG A 64 12.93 4.34 -0.47
CA ARG A 64 11.50 4.23 -0.77
C ARG A 64 11.09 5.12 -1.94
N ILE A 65 11.57 6.36 -1.97
CA ILE A 65 11.26 7.30 -3.05
C ILE A 65 11.75 6.77 -4.40
N LYS A 66 12.96 6.22 -4.43
CA LYS A 66 13.50 5.61 -5.65
C LYS A 66 12.69 4.40 -6.09
N LEU A 67 12.32 3.55 -5.14
CA LEU A 67 11.51 2.36 -5.42
C LEU A 67 10.11 2.75 -5.88
N TYR A 68 9.52 3.78 -5.29
CA TYR A 68 8.23 4.32 -5.73
C TYR A 68 8.24 4.64 -7.22
N ASP A 69 9.25 5.39 -7.67
CA ASP A 69 9.35 5.78 -9.08
C ASP A 69 9.45 4.56 -10.00
N ILE A 70 10.22 3.56 -9.60
CA ILE A 70 10.37 2.33 -10.39
C ILE A 70 9.08 1.52 -10.39
N ILE A 71 8.43 1.39 -9.24
CA ILE A 71 7.17 0.62 -9.12
C ILE A 71 6.08 1.22 -9.99
N VAL A 72 5.85 2.52 -9.91
CA VAL A 72 4.77 3.16 -10.67
C VAL A 72 5.03 3.12 -12.18
N GLU A 73 6.30 3.13 -12.58
CA GLU A 73 6.68 3.01 -13.99
C GLU A 73 6.47 1.58 -14.51
N LYS A 74 6.86 0.57 -13.73
CA LYS A 74 6.82 -0.84 -14.16
C LYS A 74 5.47 -1.52 -13.93
N ALA A 75 4.65 -1.02 -13.02
CA ALA A 75 3.39 -1.68 -12.66
C ALA A 75 2.49 -1.88 -13.89
N ILE A 76 1.87 -3.05 -13.96
CA ILE A 76 0.83 -3.33 -14.95
C ILE A 76 -0.37 -2.43 -14.69
N ALA A 77 -0.72 -2.24 -13.41
CA ALA A 77 -1.73 -1.31 -12.96
C ALA A 77 -1.42 -0.88 -11.52
N VAL A 78 -1.66 0.37 -11.19
CA VAL A 78 -1.48 0.87 -9.82
C VAL A 78 -2.53 1.96 -9.58
N ASN A 79 -3.13 1.94 -8.40
CA ASN A 79 -4.11 2.95 -8.01
C ASN A 79 -4.00 3.22 -6.52
N THR A 80 -3.95 4.49 -6.15
CA THR A 80 -3.84 4.93 -4.75
C THR A 80 -5.02 5.84 -4.43
N VAL A 81 -5.64 5.59 -3.28
CA VAL A 81 -6.80 6.34 -2.77
C VAL A 81 -6.51 6.78 -1.35
N SER A 82 -6.91 7.98 -0.99
CA SER A 82 -6.80 8.49 0.37
C SER A 82 -8.16 8.92 0.89
N TYR A 83 -8.45 8.57 2.15
CA TYR A 83 -9.62 9.05 2.87
C TYR A 83 -9.15 10.02 3.94
N ASP A 84 -9.71 11.24 3.94
CA ASP A 84 -9.38 12.26 4.92
C ASP A 84 -10.05 11.98 6.29
N ASN A 85 -9.70 12.79 7.29
CA ASN A 85 -10.22 12.62 8.65
C ASN A 85 -11.75 12.72 8.70
N LYS A 86 -12.36 13.58 7.90
CA LYS A 86 -13.81 13.73 7.86
C LYS A 86 -14.48 12.43 7.41
N LYS A 87 -13.95 11.82 6.36
CA LYS A 87 -14.49 10.56 5.85
C LYS A 87 -14.28 9.41 6.82
N ILE A 88 -13.13 9.41 7.53
CA ILE A 88 -12.85 8.42 8.57
C ILE A 88 -13.81 8.58 9.75
N ASP A 89 -14.13 9.81 10.14
CA ASP A 89 -15.05 10.10 11.26
C ASP A 89 -16.50 9.68 10.94
N GLU A 90 -16.91 9.70 9.69
CA GLU A 90 -18.22 9.22 9.24
C GLU A 90 -18.33 7.69 9.32
N MET A 91 -17.21 7.00 9.35
CA MET A 91 -17.08 5.55 9.44
C MET A 91 -16.13 5.26 10.59
N ASN A 92 -16.07 4.07 11.14
CA ASN A 92 -14.95 3.76 12.02
C ASN A 92 -13.69 3.51 11.18
N ILE A 93 -12.50 3.51 11.82
CA ILE A 93 -11.23 3.37 11.10
C ILE A 93 -11.12 2.05 10.33
N LEU A 94 -11.68 0.97 10.88
CA LEU A 94 -11.65 -0.33 10.20
C LEU A 94 -12.48 -0.31 8.92
N GLU A 95 -13.70 0.20 8.99
CA GLU A 95 -14.58 0.29 7.82
C GLU A 95 -14.06 1.28 6.80
N ALA A 96 -13.47 2.40 7.24
CA ALA A 96 -12.83 3.37 6.35
C ALA A 96 -11.64 2.74 5.62
N THR A 97 -10.83 1.95 6.33
CA THR A 97 -9.68 1.25 5.72
C THR A 97 -10.15 0.25 4.65
N LYS A 98 -11.16 -0.54 4.96
CA LYS A 98 -11.73 -1.50 4.01
C LYS A 98 -12.31 -0.82 2.77
N ALA A 99 -13.05 0.27 2.96
CA ALA A 99 -13.63 1.03 1.85
C ALA A 99 -12.54 1.66 0.99
N CYS A 100 -11.50 2.19 1.61
CA CYS A 100 -10.36 2.78 0.92
C CYS A 100 -9.62 1.73 0.07
N MET A 101 -9.36 0.55 0.64
CA MET A 101 -8.75 -0.57 -0.08
C MET A 101 -9.61 -1.02 -1.26
N ARG A 102 -10.93 -1.13 -1.05
CA ARG A 102 -11.87 -1.48 -2.11
C ARG A 102 -11.80 -0.47 -3.24
N ASP A 103 -11.85 0.82 -2.93
CA ASP A 103 -11.78 1.88 -3.94
C ASP A 103 -10.46 1.82 -4.71
N ALA A 104 -9.35 1.54 -4.03
CA ALA A 104 -8.05 1.39 -4.68
C ALA A 104 -8.08 0.22 -5.68
N ILE A 105 -8.62 -0.93 -5.28
CA ILE A 105 -8.72 -2.11 -6.14
C ILE A 105 -9.64 -1.86 -7.33
N MET A 106 -10.83 -1.29 -7.07
CA MET A 106 -11.83 -1.05 -8.11
C MET A 106 -11.41 0.01 -9.12
N GLY A 107 -10.45 0.86 -8.78
CA GLY A 107 -9.90 1.87 -9.68
C GLY A 107 -8.72 1.40 -10.54
N LEU A 108 -8.30 0.14 -10.44
CA LEU A 108 -7.23 -0.39 -11.27
C LEU A 108 -7.67 -0.44 -12.74
N SER A 109 -6.75 -0.10 -13.65
CA SER A 109 -7.01 -0.14 -15.10
C SER A 109 -7.05 -1.56 -15.67
N VAL A 110 -6.55 -2.54 -14.92
CA VAL A 110 -6.59 -3.96 -15.26
C VAL A 110 -7.27 -4.70 -14.11
N GLU A 111 -8.20 -5.59 -14.42
CA GLU A 111 -8.88 -6.38 -13.41
C GLU A 111 -7.94 -7.46 -12.86
N PRO A 112 -7.80 -7.57 -11.53
CA PRO A 112 -6.99 -8.63 -10.94
C PRO A 112 -7.71 -9.98 -11.01
N ASP A 113 -6.91 -11.06 -11.10
CA ASP A 113 -7.42 -12.43 -10.98
C ASP A 113 -7.56 -12.82 -9.51
N ILE A 114 -6.72 -12.26 -8.65
CA ILE A 114 -6.75 -12.47 -7.20
C ILE A 114 -6.13 -11.27 -6.51
N VAL A 115 -6.60 -10.97 -5.31
CA VAL A 115 -6.09 -9.85 -4.49
C VAL A 115 -5.49 -10.40 -3.20
N LEU A 116 -4.23 -10.07 -2.96
CA LEU A 116 -3.51 -10.39 -1.72
C LEU A 116 -3.65 -9.21 -0.77
N VAL A 117 -4.09 -9.48 0.45
CA VAL A 117 -4.35 -8.45 1.46
C VAL A 117 -3.80 -8.89 2.82
N ASP A 118 -3.26 -7.94 3.60
CA ASP A 118 -2.74 -8.21 4.93
C ASP A 118 -3.89 -8.37 5.91
N ALA A 119 -4.25 -9.62 6.20
CA ALA A 119 -5.11 -10.05 7.30
C ALA A 119 -6.53 -9.41 7.40
N LEU A 120 -7.01 -8.71 6.36
CA LEU A 120 -8.36 -8.14 6.34
C LEU A 120 -9.26 -8.90 5.38
N LYS A 121 -10.55 -8.98 5.72
CA LYS A 121 -11.57 -9.49 4.79
C LYS A 121 -12.16 -8.31 4.04
N LEU A 122 -12.13 -8.38 2.71
CA LEU A 122 -12.69 -7.37 1.83
C LEU A 122 -13.89 -7.93 1.07
N ASP A 123 -14.94 -7.12 0.96
CA ASP A 123 -16.09 -7.42 0.13
C ASP A 123 -15.89 -6.81 -1.25
N ILE A 124 -15.29 -7.59 -2.14
CA ILE A 124 -14.96 -7.18 -3.51
C ILE A 124 -15.32 -8.31 -4.48
N PRO A 125 -15.54 -7.99 -5.78
CA PRO A 125 -15.94 -9.01 -6.76
C PRO A 125 -14.79 -9.88 -7.30
N TYR A 126 -13.68 -9.96 -6.56
CA TYR A 126 -12.50 -10.73 -6.93
C TYR A 126 -12.16 -11.72 -5.83
N LYS A 127 -11.46 -12.80 -6.18
CA LYS A 127 -10.91 -13.72 -5.18
C LYS A 127 -9.89 -12.97 -4.32
N THR A 128 -9.87 -13.29 -3.03
CA THR A 128 -8.93 -12.69 -2.08
C THR A 128 -8.16 -13.75 -1.34
N MET A 129 -6.94 -13.43 -0.96
CA MET A 129 -6.11 -14.24 -0.06
C MET A 129 -5.57 -13.34 1.02
N GLY A 130 -5.92 -13.63 2.28
CA GLY A 130 -5.38 -12.92 3.43
C GLY A 130 -4.02 -13.49 3.81
N ILE A 131 -3.04 -12.64 4.01
CA ILE A 131 -1.69 -13.02 4.40
C ILE A 131 -1.31 -12.22 5.64
N ILE A 132 -1.15 -12.88 6.79
CA ILE A 132 -0.70 -12.22 8.01
C ILE A 132 0.72 -11.70 7.78
N LYS A 133 0.96 -10.42 8.09
CA LYS A 133 2.24 -9.73 7.81
C LYS A 133 2.58 -9.76 6.32
N GLY A 134 1.57 -9.55 5.48
CA GLY A 134 1.72 -9.64 4.02
C GLY A 134 2.76 -8.70 3.45
N ASP A 135 2.91 -7.48 4.00
CA ASP A 135 3.92 -6.52 3.58
C ASP A 135 5.37 -7.03 3.77
N ALA A 136 5.57 -7.98 4.69
CA ALA A 136 6.86 -8.62 4.91
C ALA A 136 7.02 -9.94 4.16
N LEU A 137 5.95 -10.51 3.61
CA LEU A 137 5.94 -11.86 3.02
C LEU A 137 5.55 -11.89 1.54
N SER A 138 4.95 -10.82 1.01
CA SER A 138 4.47 -10.76 -0.36
C SER A 138 5.08 -9.58 -1.10
N TYR A 139 5.72 -9.86 -2.22
CA TYR A 139 6.28 -8.85 -3.12
C TYR A 139 5.20 -7.84 -3.59
N SER A 140 4.02 -8.33 -3.90
CA SER A 140 2.90 -7.51 -4.37
C SER A 140 2.41 -6.57 -3.27
N ILE A 141 2.21 -7.07 -2.05
CA ILE A 141 1.78 -6.26 -0.91
C ILE A 141 2.90 -5.28 -0.51
N ALA A 142 4.17 -5.72 -0.49
CA ALA A 142 5.31 -4.86 -0.19
C ALA A 142 5.41 -3.70 -1.19
N SER A 143 5.21 -3.96 -2.48
CA SER A 143 5.19 -2.92 -3.51
C SER A 143 4.07 -1.91 -3.27
N ALA A 144 2.87 -2.37 -2.94
CA ALA A 144 1.74 -1.51 -2.59
C ALA A 144 2.06 -0.65 -1.35
N SER A 145 2.68 -1.25 -0.34
CA SER A 145 3.07 -0.58 0.90
C SER A 145 4.02 0.61 0.62
N ILE A 146 5.01 0.40 -0.24
CA ILE A 146 5.97 1.46 -0.60
C ILE A 146 5.25 2.62 -1.29
N VAL A 147 4.37 2.35 -2.24
CA VAL A 147 3.63 3.40 -2.96
C VAL A 147 2.72 4.17 -2.00
N ALA A 148 1.99 3.47 -1.14
CA ALA A 148 1.10 4.10 -0.16
C ALA A 148 1.89 4.99 0.81
N LYS A 149 3.01 4.50 1.32
CA LYS A 149 3.85 5.23 2.26
C LYS A 149 4.42 6.50 1.66
N VAL A 150 4.98 6.43 0.46
CA VAL A 150 5.56 7.61 -0.21
C VAL A 150 4.47 8.63 -0.52
N THR A 151 3.31 8.18 -1.01
CA THR A 151 2.17 9.06 -1.30
C THR A 151 1.71 9.82 -0.06
N ARG A 152 1.54 9.10 1.05
CA ARG A 152 1.09 9.72 2.30
C ARG A 152 2.13 10.67 2.88
N ASP A 153 3.41 10.29 2.86
CA ASP A 153 4.48 11.16 3.34
C ASP A 153 4.54 12.47 2.57
N ARG A 154 4.39 12.42 1.25
CA ARG A 154 4.33 13.62 0.40
C ARG A 154 3.13 14.50 0.74
N PHE A 155 1.98 13.89 0.97
CA PHE A 155 0.78 14.61 1.41
C PHE A 155 1.03 15.32 2.75
N MET A 156 1.60 14.61 3.73
CA MET A 156 1.88 15.18 5.05
C MET A 156 2.92 16.31 4.97
N GLU A 157 3.89 16.20 4.09
CA GLU A 157 4.89 17.26 3.85
C GLU A 157 4.22 18.51 3.25
N GLU A 158 3.30 18.34 2.30
CA GLU A 158 2.53 19.45 1.72
C GLU A 158 1.66 20.11 2.78
N MET A 159 1.02 19.35 3.65
CA MET A 159 0.22 19.89 4.75
C MET A 159 1.08 20.66 5.73
N ALA A 160 2.30 20.19 6.02
CA ALA A 160 3.24 20.89 6.89
C ALA A 160 3.67 22.25 6.31
N GLU A 161 3.81 22.35 5.00
CA GLU A 161 4.12 23.62 4.33
C GLU A 161 2.97 24.61 4.41
N LYS A 162 1.72 24.12 4.27
CA LYS A 162 0.51 24.95 4.34
C LYS A 162 0.13 25.30 5.78
N TYR A 163 0.38 24.40 6.72
CA TYR A 163 -0.06 24.52 8.12
C TYR A 163 1.10 24.13 9.06
N PRO A 164 2.20 24.91 9.08
CA PRO A 164 3.40 24.53 9.84
C PRO A 164 3.15 24.39 11.35
N GLU A 165 2.12 25.07 11.87
CA GLU A 165 1.75 25.02 13.29
C GLU A 165 1.28 23.65 13.77
N TYR A 166 0.92 22.76 12.87
CA TYR A 166 0.46 21.40 13.22
C TYR A 166 1.60 20.39 13.33
N GLY A 167 2.81 20.73 12.86
CA GLY A 167 3.98 19.85 12.96
C GLY A 167 3.88 18.53 12.19
N PHE A 168 3.08 18.47 11.15
CA PHE A 168 2.82 17.23 10.40
C PHE A 168 4.09 16.62 9.79
N ALA A 169 5.03 17.42 9.35
CA ALA A 169 6.28 16.92 8.76
C ALA A 169 7.13 16.15 9.76
N ASN A 170 7.03 16.49 11.05
CA ASN A 170 7.81 15.85 12.11
C ASN A 170 7.16 14.57 12.61
N ASN A 171 5.85 14.52 12.70
CA ASN A 171 5.14 13.40 13.30
C ASN A 171 4.34 12.55 12.30
N ALA A 172 4.24 12.98 11.05
CA ALA A 172 3.45 12.31 10.00
C ALA A 172 2.04 11.93 10.45
N GLY A 173 1.46 12.68 11.38
CA GLY A 173 0.12 12.45 11.91
C GLY A 173 0.02 11.41 13.01
N TYR A 174 1.12 10.91 13.55
CA TYR A 174 1.11 9.85 14.57
C TYR A 174 0.91 10.35 16.00
N GLY A 175 0.58 11.61 16.19
CA GLY A 175 0.21 12.12 17.52
C GLY A 175 1.35 12.23 18.51
N THR A 176 2.58 12.45 18.06
CA THR A 176 3.70 12.71 18.96
C THR A 176 3.54 14.08 19.62
N ALA A 177 4.14 14.25 20.80
CA ALA A 177 4.14 15.54 21.49
C ALA A 177 4.97 16.54 20.69
N GLN A 178 4.33 17.60 20.29
CA GLN A 178 4.94 18.68 19.51
C GLN A 178 4.51 20.01 20.10
#